data_99b614cb61442e8f9afd4bcc206297cb
#
_entry.id   99b614cb61442e8f9afd4bcc206297cb
#
_cell.length_a   1.000
_cell.length_b   1.000
_cell.length_c   1.000
_cell.angle_alpha   90.00
_cell.angle_beta   90.00
_cell.angle_gamma   90.00
#
_symmetry.space_group_name_H-M   'P 1'
#
loop_
_entity.id
_entity.type
_entity.pdbx_description
1 polymer ?
#
loop_
_entity_poly.entity_id
_entity_poly.type
_entity_poly.pdbx_seq_one_letter_code
_entity_poly.pdbx_strand_id
1 'polypeptide(L)'
;MSHPLPFHSLATLFHHGRAPRHQVAFSLNEHHDWSSFTCHVHSLCEQLKQTEAPRVALCAANSYQFAIGFFALCFSGKAIVLPGNYQPAALNELSCEFDLLLCDEEVGSHLRQAYQLISDTLSAGKPASFPHLLPEQVVLTLFTSGSSGTPKAIRKTLQQLDSEIAVLEQLFGQQLQDCRIESTVSHQHIYGLLFRVLWPLCAGRAFAQTNLEYPEQLVAHASDHTALISSPALLKRLTSEHHSSPFASVFSSGGPLSYEAAMHAQTLFSQTPWEVFGSTETGGIACRQQHQANTPWQLFPGIDVELNQENCLRLRSPHIDGENWYQTADECEMVSERQFLLKGRTDRVIKLEEKRISLVEVEKRLDHLDWINESVVIPMTESDRLTLVAAIVLTSAGTAKLNDLGKGKFWLMLRGELRQWLEPIAIPRRYRVVSEIPLNSQGKRLTNQIEQLFH
;
A
#
# COMPACT_ATOMS: atom_id res chain seq x y z
N MET A 1 4.62 25.14 26.37
CA MET A 1 4.72 24.84 24.94
C MET A 1 5.85 23.83 24.81
N SER A 2 5.55 22.59 24.44
CA SER A 2 6.57 21.57 24.15
C SER A 2 7.32 22.02 22.88
N HIS A 3 8.65 21.98 22.90
CA HIS A 3 9.43 22.19 21.69
C HIS A 3 9.14 21.04 20.71
N PRO A 4 8.94 21.32 19.41
CA PRO A 4 8.75 20.27 18.44
C PRO A 4 9.94 19.30 18.47
N LEU A 5 9.65 18.01 18.41
CA LEU A 5 10.71 17.00 18.38
C LEU A 5 11.51 17.11 17.08
N PRO A 6 12.84 16.95 17.14
CA PRO A 6 13.65 17.02 15.95
C PRO A 6 13.36 15.83 15.02
N PHE A 7 13.30 16.10 13.72
CA PHE A 7 13.30 15.06 12.71
C PHE A 7 14.69 14.37 12.67
N HIS A 8 14.69 13.05 12.69
CA HIS A 8 15.89 12.23 12.47
C HIS A 8 15.67 11.34 11.26
N SER A 9 16.64 11.29 10.36
CA SER A 9 16.58 10.38 9.21
C SER A 9 16.57 8.91 9.65
N LEU A 10 16.13 8.00 8.79
CA LEU A 10 16.17 6.56 9.08
C LEU A 10 17.58 6.08 9.45
N ALA A 11 18.61 6.63 8.80
CA ALA A 11 20.00 6.31 9.08
C ALA A 11 20.45 6.73 10.48
N THR A 12 19.91 7.83 11.00
CA THR A 12 20.39 8.46 12.24
C THR A 12 19.43 8.31 13.43
N LEU A 13 18.21 7.83 13.21
CA LEU A 13 17.15 7.72 14.20
C LEU A 13 17.60 6.99 15.49
N PHE A 14 18.21 5.83 15.34
CA PHE A 14 18.66 5.03 16.47
C PHE A 14 19.96 5.55 17.12
N HIS A 15 20.78 6.29 16.36
CA HIS A 15 21.96 6.94 16.89
C HIS A 15 21.63 8.13 17.80
N HIS A 16 20.72 9.00 17.34
CA HIS A 16 20.25 10.14 18.14
C HIS A 16 19.28 9.69 19.23
N GLY A 17 18.47 8.67 18.95
CA GLY A 17 17.48 8.14 19.86
C GLY A 17 16.34 9.11 20.19
N ARG A 18 15.51 8.71 21.13
CA ARG A 18 14.43 9.48 21.73
C ARG A 18 14.48 9.33 23.24
N ALA A 19 13.77 10.19 23.96
CA ALA A 19 13.60 10.00 25.41
C ALA A 19 13.02 8.59 25.68
N PRO A 20 13.48 7.86 26.73
CA PRO A 20 13.07 6.47 26.96
C PRO A 20 11.55 6.26 27.00
N ARG A 21 10.81 7.21 27.58
CA ARG A 21 9.34 7.18 27.66
C ARG A 21 8.62 7.84 26.49
N HIS A 22 9.36 8.20 25.43
CA HIS A 22 8.74 8.75 24.23
C HIS A 22 7.84 7.70 23.58
N GLN A 23 6.56 8.03 23.38
CA GLN A 23 5.58 7.11 22.79
C GLN A 23 5.89 6.86 21.32
N VAL A 24 6.03 5.60 20.93
CA VAL A 24 6.28 5.13 19.57
C VAL A 24 5.00 4.63 18.90
N ALA A 25 4.26 3.78 19.59
CA ALA A 25 3.02 3.21 19.07
C ALA A 25 1.96 3.11 20.17
N PHE A 26 0.71 3.02 19.73
CA PHE A 26 -0.43 2.93 20.65
C PHE A 26 -1.55 2.04 20.08
N SER A 27 -2.33 1.49 21.00
CA SER A 27 -3.67 0.92 20.76
C SER A 27 -4.63 1.47 21.82
N LEU A 28 -5.86 0.96 21.85
CA LEU A 28 -6.82 1.34 22.89
C LEU A 28 -6.33 1.01 24.31
N ASN A 29 -5.57 -0.08 24.47
CA ASN A 29 -5.21 -0.65 25.75
C ASN A 29 -3.70 -0.63 26.04
N GLU A 30 -2.87 -0.33 25.04
CA GLU A 30 -1.42 -0.48 25.13
C GLU A 30 -0.70 0.72 24.53
N HIS A 31 0.41 1.07 25.17
CA HIS A 31 1.32 2.08 24.69
C HIS A 31 2.74 1.53 24.73
N HIS A 32 3.44 1.68 23.61
CA HIS A 32 4.84 1.29 23.51
C HIS A 32 5.72 2.52 23.44
N ASP A 33 6.70 2.57 24.32
CA ASP A 33 7.67 3.65 24.37
C ASP A 33 8.96 3.33 23.60
N TRP A 34 9.83 4.32 23.46
CA TRP A 34 11.11 4.20 22.76
C TRP A 34 12.03 3.15 23.40
N SER A 35 12.03 3.07 24.74
CA SER A 35 12.85 2.08 25.45
C SER A 35 12.43 0.66 25.10
N SER A 36 11.15 0.36 25.19
CA SER A 36 10.59 -0.94 24.81
C SER A 36 10.83 -1.26 23.34
N PHE A 37 10.59 -0.29 22.45
CA PHE A 37 10.81 -0.44 21.02
C PHE A 37 12.26 -0.83 20.70
N THR A 38 13.22 -0.09 21.23
CA THR A 38 14.65 -0.37 20.96
C THR A 38 15.10 -1.70 21.56
N CYS A 39 14.57 -2.10 22.71
CA CYS A 39 14.84 -3.41 23.30
C CYS A 39 14.31 -4.54 22.41
N HIS A 40 13.07 -4.44 21.89
CA HIS A 40 12.49 -5.43 20.99
C HIS A 40 13.26 -5.54 19.67
N VAL A 41 13.60 -4.39 19.05
CA VAL A 41 14.43 -4.35 17.83
C VAL A 41 15.78 -5.04 18.07
N HIS A 42 16.44 -4.75 19.18
CA HIS A 42 17.73 -5.35 19.51
C HIS A 42 17.62 -6.88 19.71
N SER A 43 16.64 -7.32 20.49
CA SER A 43 16.42 -8.74 20.77
C SER A 43 16.19 -9.52 19.48
N LEU A 44 15.32 -9.05 18.60
CA LEU A 44 15.04 -9.68 17.32
C LEU A 44 16.25 -9.62 16.37
N CYS A 45 16.98 -8.49 16.37
CA CYS A 45 18.21 -8.36 15.58
C CYS A 45 19.26 -9.44 15.95
N GLU A 46 19.47 -9.67 17.24
CA GLU A 46 20.42 -10.70 17.71
C GLU A 46 19.96 -12.11 17.31
N GLN A 47 18.67 -12.41 17.33
CA GLN A 47 18.12 -13.67 16.82
C GLN A 47 18.36 -13.82 15.32
N LEU A 48 18.07 -12.77 14.54
CA LEU A 48 18.24 -12.79 13.08
C LEU A 48 19.71 -12.95 12.65
N LYS A 49 20.65 -12.39 13.39
CA LYS A 49 22.10 -12.59 13.15
C LYS A 49 22.53 -14.05 13.25
N GLN A 50 21.82 -14.85 14.06
CA GLN A 50 22.11 -16.28 14.23
C GLN A 50 21.52 -17.13 13.10
N THR A 51 20.62 -16.60 12.28
CA THR A 51 20.04 -17.31 11.13
C THR A 51 20.96 -17.22 9.91
N GLU A 52 21.05 -18.29 9.13
CA GLU A 52 21.80 -18.29 7.87
C GLU A 52 21.02 -17.66 6.70
N ALA A 53 19.73 -17.34 6.90
CA ALA A 53 18.86 -16.79 5.88
C ALA A 53 19.31 -15.38 5.47
N PRO A 54 19.80 -15.12 4.24
CA PRO A 54 20.22 -13.80 3.80
C PRO A 54 19.06 -12.90 3.38
N ARG A 55 17.92 -13.49 2.92
CA ARG A 55 16.72 -12.76 2.45
C ARG A 55 15.55 -13.14 3.35
N VAL A 56 14.92 -12.12 3.95
CA VAL A 56 13.85 -12.35 4.91
C VAL A 56 12.59 -11.60 4.45
N ALA A 57 11.51 -12.34 4.27
CA ALA A 57 10.20 -11.76 4.03
C ALA A 57 9.60 -11.27 5.34
N LEU A 58 9.08 -10.05 5.37
CA LEU A 58 8.44 -9.45 6.52
C LEU A 58 6.95 -9.23 6.25
N CYS A 59 6.10 -9.88 7.04
CA CYS A 59 4.65 -9.79 6.96
C CYS A 59 4.07 -9.66 8.38
N ALA A 60 3.42 -8.55 8.69
CA ALA A 60 2.76 -8.37 9.98
C ALA A 60 1.46 -7.57 9.82
N ALA A 61 0.43 -7.90 10.57
CA ALA A 61 -0.80 -7.13 10.65
C ALA A 61 -0.64 -5.95 11.61
N ASN A 62 0.10 -6.15 12.71
CA ASN A 62 0.41 -5.14 13.70
C ASN A 62 1.58 -4.26 13.24
N SER A 63 1.37 -2.93 13.12
CA SER A 63 2.41 -2.01 12.64
C SER A 63 3.56 -1.78 13.62
N TYR A 64 3.36 -1.97 14.91
CA TYR A 64 4.46 -1.91 15.87
C TYR A 64 5.39 -3.12 15.70
N GLN A 65 4.83 -4.33 15.59
CA GLN A 65 5.61 -5.54 15.32
C GLN A 65 6.29 -5.48 13.95
N PHE A 66 5.58 -4.94 12.94
CA PHE A 66 6.21 -4.67 11.64
C PHE A 66 7.43 -3.74 11.77
N ALA A 67 7.31 -2.64 12.51
CA ALA A 67 8.43 -1.71 12.73
C ALA A 67 9.61 -2.37 13.44
N ILE A 68 9.35 -3.23 14.45
CA ILE A 68 10.39 -4.03 15.10
C ILE A 68 11.10 -4.92 14.07
N GLY A 69 10.33 -5.69 13.29
CA GLY A 69 10.87 -6.57 12.25
C GLY A 69 11.70 -5.81 11.22
N PHE A 70 11.19 -4.68 10.75
CA PHE A 70 11.85 -3.85 9.74
C PHE A 70 13.23 -3.38 10.20
N PHE A 71 13.32 -2.76 11.38
CA PHE A 71 14.60 -2.26 11.89
C PHE A 71 15.54 -3.38 12.35
N ALA A 72 15.02 -4.47 12.91
CA ALA A 72 15.83 -5.64 13.23
C ALA A 72 16.50 -6.24 11.97
N LEU A 73 15.79 -6.28 10.84
CA LEU A 73 16.34 -6.68 9.55
C LEU A 73 17.40 -5.69 9.04
N CYS A 74 17.15 -4.37 9.14
CA CYS A 74 18.15 -3.36 8.77
C CYS A 74 19.46 -3.55 9.56
N PHE A 75 19.38 -3.77 10.88
CA PHE A 75 20.57 -3.91 11.74
C PHE A 75 21.22 -5.30 11.71
N SER A 76 20.52 -6.31 11.24
CA SER A 76 21.09 -7.65 11.07
C SER A 76 21.76 -7.87 9.71
N GLY A 77 21.71 -6.86 8.82
CA GLY A 77 22.31 -6.95 7.48
C GLY A 77 21.59 -7.89 6.52
N LYS A 78 20.32 -8.21 6.80
CA LYS A 78 19.48 -9.07 5.96
C LYS A 78 18.84 -8.24 4.84
N ALA A 79 18.70 -8.83 3.65
CA ALA A 79 17.90 -8.25 2.59
C ALA A 79 16.42 -8.39 2.95
N ILE A 80 15.69 -7.28 2.88
CA ILE A 80 14.29 -7.20 3.28
C ILE A 80 13.40 -7.48 2.07
N VAL A 81 12.51 -8.45 2.19
CA VAL A 81 11.49 -8.73 1.18
C VAL A 81 10.12 -8.35 1.75
N LEU A 82 9.40 -7.49 1.04
CA LEU A 82 8.06 -7.05 1.41
C LEU A 82 7.06 -7.59 0.37
N PRO A 83 6.41 -8.72 0.64
CA PRO A 83 5.33 -9.24 -0.19
C PRO A 83 4.18 -8.23 -0.21
N GLY A 84 3.67 -7.90 -1.40
CA GLY A 84 2.50 -7.02 -1.54
C GLY A 84 1.19 -7.70 -1.13
N ASN A 85 1.23 -9.02 -0.96
CA ASN A 85 0.11 -9.86 -0.58
C ASN A 85 0.64 -11.06 0.20
N TYR A 86 0.12 -11.32 1.38
CA TYR A 86 0.51 -12.44 2.25
C TYR A 86 -0.52 -13.57 2.31
N GLN A 87 -1.39 -13.69 1.30
CA GLN A 87 -2.23 -14.89 1.14
C GLN A 87 -1.32 -16.13 0.96
N PRO A 88 -1.69 -17.30 1.52
CA PRO A 88 -0.80 -18.46 1.54
C PRO A 88 -0.25 -18.88 0.17
N ALA A 89 -1.09 -18.90 -0.86
CA ALA A 89 -0.66 -19.26 -2.20
C ALA A 89 0.25 -18.19 -2.84
N ALA A 90 -0.02 -16.91 -2.59
CA ALA A 90 0.81 -15.81 -3.07
C ALA A 90 2.19 -15.81 -2.41
N LEU A 91 2.28 -16.10 -1.11
CA LEU A 91 3.56 -16.28 -0.42
C LEU A 91 4.33 -17.49 -0.94
N ASN A 92 3.64 -18.59 -1.23
CA ASN A 92 4.27 -19.78 -1.81
C ASN A 92 4.82 -19.49 -3.23
N GLU A 93 4.13 -18.68 -4.04
CA GLU A 93 4.63 -18.24 -5.36
C GLU A 93 5.93 -17.42 -5.23
N LEU A 94 6.09 -16.65 -4.15
CA LEU A 94 7.29 -15.87 -3.86
C LEU A 94 8.35 -16.65 -3.06
N SER A 95 8.17 -17.95 -2.82
CA SER A 95 9.05 -18.75 -1.96
C SER A 95 10.51 -18.81 -2.42
N CYS A 96 10.80 -18.60 -3.70
CA CYS A 96 12.17 -18.49 -4.22
C CYS A 96 12.82 -17.10 -3.98
N GLU A 97 12.06 -16.11 -3.53
CA GLU A 97 12.53 -14.74 -3.34
C GLU A 97 13.01 -14.47 -1.89
N PHE A 98 12.72 -15.35 -0.97
CA PHE A 98 13.16 -15.25 0.43
C PHE A 98 13.52 -16.61 1.02
N ASP A 99 14.34 -16.60 2.07
CA ASP A 99 14.86 -17.80 2.72
C ASP A 99 14.21 -18.02 4.10
N LEU A 100 13.62 -16.97 4.68
CA LEU A 100 12.90 -16.98 5.94
C LEU A 100 11.69 -16.07 5.86
N LEU A 101 10.59 -16.47 6.47
CA LEU A 101 9.41 -15.63 6.68
C LEU A 101 9.36 -15.19 8.15
N LEU A 102 9.36 -13.89 8.37
CA LEU A 102 9.19 -13.22 9.66
C LEU A 102 7.79 -12.61 9.72
N CYS A 103 7.00 -12.99 10.72
CA CYS A 103 5.62 -12.50 10.83
C CYS A 103 5.15 -12.38 12.28
N ASP A 104 4.02 -11.70 12.49
CA ASP A 104 3.30 -11.71 13.75
C ASP A 104 2.37 -12.94 13.87
N GLU A 105 1.77 -13.10 15.04
CA GLU A 105 0.87 -14.23 15.34
C GLU A 105 -0.36 -14.24 14.43
N GLU A 106 -0.92 -13.06 14.13
CA GLU A 106 -2.11 -12.93 13.30
C GLU A 106 -1.85 -13.47 11.89
N VAL A 107 -0.79 -13.03 11.23
CA VAL A 107 -0.41 -13.53 9.90
C VAL A 107 0.02 -15.00 9.99
N GLY A 108 0.83 -15.37 10.97
CA GLY A 108 1.35 -16.73 11.14
C GLY A 108 0.27 -17.79 11.31
N SER A 109 -0.82 -17.47 12.02
CA SER A 109 -1.93 -18.39 12.28
C SER A 109 -2.63 -18.92 11.01
N HIS A 110 -2.51 -18.21 9.89
CA HIS A 110 -3.09 -18.58 8.60
C HIS A 110 -2.14 -19.33 7.67
N LEU A 111 -0.87 -19.49 8.07
CA LEU A 111 0.18 -20.08 7.24
C LEU A 111 0.43 -21.54 7.56
N ARG A 112 0.75 -22.32 6.52
CA ARG A 112 1.17 -23.75 6.66
C ARG A 112 2.69 -23.92 6.54
N GLN A 113 3.39 -22.92 6.02
CA GLN A 113 4.84 -22.94 5.87
C GLN A 113 5.53 -22.51 7.17
N ALA A 114 6.81 -22.87 7.31
CA ALA A 114 7.61 -22.46 8.46
C ALA A 114 7.83 -20.94 8.47
N TYR A 115 7.72 -20.33 9.65
CA TYR A 115 7.95 -18.93 9.88
C TYR A 115 8.61 -18.68 11.24
N GLN A 116 9.20 -17.49 11.41
CA GLN A 116 9.67 -16.98 12.69
C GLN A 116 8.71 -15.90 13.18
N LEU A 117 8.31 -15.99 14.45
CA LEU A 117 7.47 -14.97 15.07
C LEU A 117 8.27 -13.73 15.46
N ILE A 118 7.67 -12.58 15.25
CA ILE A 118 8.11 -11.32 15.82
C ILE A 118 7.62 -11.31 17.27
N SER A 119 8.54 -11.54 18.20
CA SER A 119 8.20 -11.52 19.62
C SER A 119 8.35 -10.10 20.19
N ASP A 120 7.34 -9.66 20.93
CA ASP A 120 7.34 -8.47 21.78
C ASP A 120 7.58 -8.81 23.26
N THR A 121 7.92 -10.07 23.56
CA THR A 121 8.31 -10.46 24.90
C THR A 121 9.73 -10.00 25.20
N LEU A 122 9.83 -9.07 26.14
CA LEU A 122 11.09 -8.47 26.59
C LEU A 122 11.99 -9.53 27.24
N SER A 123 13.16 -9.75 26.66
CA SER A 123 14.31 -10.07 27.51
C SER A 123 14.72 -8.79 28.22
N ALA A 124 14.68 -8.76 29.54
CA ALA A 124 15.17 -7.64 30.35
C ALA A 124 16.68 -7.44 30.03
N GLY A 125 16.96 -6.56 29.06
CA GLY A 125 18.30 -6.34 28.53
C GLY A 125 18.82 -4.94 28.86
N LYS A 126 20.12 -4.78 28.80
CA LYS A 126 20.81 -3.49 28.88
C LYS A 126 20.34 -2.56 27.77
N PRO A 127 20.46 -1.21 27.93
CA PRO A 127 20.19 -0.26 26.87
C PRO A 127 20.90 -0.70 25.58
N ALA A 128 20.13 -0.88 24.49
CA ALA A 128 20.65 -1.36 23.22
C ALA A 128 21.53 -0.29 22.57
N SER A 129 22.72 -0.70 22.13
CA SER A 129 23.58 0.11 21.27
C SER A 129 23.41 -0.39 19.82
N PHE A 130 23.12 0.51 18.90
CA PHE A 130 22.96 0.17 17.51
C PHE A 130 24.14 0.69 16.69
N PRO A 131 24.65 -0.09 15.70
CA PRO A 131 25.65 0.40 14.77
C PRO A 131 25.05 1.50 13.87
N HIS A 132 25.91 2.28 13.24
CA HIS A 132 25.47 3.19 12.19
C HIS A 132 24.90 2.40 11.01
N LEU A 133 23.71 2.79 10.55
CA LEU A 133 23.17 2.28 9.30
C LEU A 133 23.82 2.99 8.12
N LEU A 134 24.20 2.23 7.12
CA LEU A 134 24.60 2.72 5.80
C LEU A 134 23.38 2.56 4.88
N PRO A 135 22.57 3.60 4.70
CA PRO A 135 21.25 3.48 4.10
C PRO A 135 21.27 3.05 2.63
N GLU A 136 22.36 3.29 1.94
CA GLU A 136 22.62 2.82 0.57
C GLU A 136 22.88 1.31 0.48
N GLN A 137 23.28 0.68 1.57
CA GLN A 137 23.56 -0.77 1.63
C GLN A 137 22.33 -1.60 2.10
N VAL A 138 21.36 -0.96 2.74
CA VAL A 138 20.12 -1.64 3.14
C VAL A 138 19.18 -1.70 1.95
N VAL A 139 18.98 -2.92 1.45
CA VAL A 139 18.16 -3.18 0.25
C VAL A 139 16.81 -3.78 0.64
N LEU A 140 15.77 -3.21 0.05
CA LEU A 140 14.40 -3.69 0.15
C LEU A 140 13.91 -4.16 -1.23
N THR A 141 13.18 -5.26 -1.28
CA THR A 141 12.45 -5.71 -2.46
C THR A 141 10.96 -5.70 -2.14
N LEU A 142 10.22 -4.79 -2.75
CA LEU A 142 8.77 -4.72 -2.63
C LEU A 142 8.13 -5.42 -3.83
N PHE A 143 7.16 -6.28 -3.58
CA PHE A 143 6.43 -6.96 -4.66
C PHE A 143 5.10 -6.26 -4.92
N THR A 144 4.81 -6.03 -6.19
CA THR A 144 3.54 -5.44 -6.67
C THR A 144 2.94 -6.31 -7.76
N SER A 145 1.63 -6.20 -7.99
CA SER A 145 0.99 -6.81 -9.15
C SER A 145 1.59 -6.27 -10.43
N GLY A 146 2.29 -7.13 -11.16
CA GLY A 146 2.88 -6.76 -12.46
C GLY A 146 1.82 -6.63 -13.55
N SER A 147 2.05 -5.79 -14.56
CA SER A 147 1.18 -5.67 -15.74
C SER A 147 1.09 -6.96 -16.56
N SER A 148 2.06 -7.85 -16.42
CA SER A 148 2.12 -9.18 -17.07
C SER A 148 1.41 -10.29 -16.27
N GLY A 149 0.82 -9.98 -15.11
CA GLY A 149 0.17 -10.97 -14.24
C GLY A 149 1.14 -11.81 -13.40
N THR A 150 2.41 -11.44 -13.36
CA THR A 150 3.40 -12.01 -12.42
C THR A 150 3.81 -10.93 -11.42
N PRO A 151 4.09 -11.30 -10.14
CA PRO A 151 4.57 -10.33 -9.16
C PRO A 151 5.83 -9.61 -9.68
N LYS A 152 5.81 -8.29 -9.64
CA LYS A 152 6.95 -7.46 -10.05
C LYS A 152 7.77 -7.08 -8.83
N ALA A 153 9.04 -7.45 -8.83
CA ALA A 153 10.00 -7.06 -7.81
C ALA A 153 10.48 -5.61 -8.04
N ILE A 154 10.28 -4.76 -7.06
CA ILE A 154 10.76 -3.37 -7.06
C ILE A 154 11.83 -3.24 -5.99
N ARG A 155 13.07 -3.05 -6.40
CA ARG A 155 14.19 -2.83 -5.48
C ARG A 155 14.29 -1.37 -5.09
N LYS A 156 14.45 -1.14 -3.80
CA LYS A 156 14.75 0.16 -3.22
C LYS A 156 15.87 0.05 -2.18
N THR A 157 16.55 1.15 -1.94
CA THR A 157 17.45 1.29 -0.80
C THR A 157 16.78 2.06 0.32
N LEU A 158 17.26 1.90 1.54
CA LEU A 158 16.81 2.71 2.67
C LEU A 158 17.07 4.20 2.41
N GLN A 159 18.13 4.55 1.66
CA GLN A 159 18.45 5.92 1.25
C GLN A 159 17.33 6.56 0.41
N GLN A 160 16.73 5.78 -0.48
CA GLN A 160 15.62 6.27 -1.32
C GLN A 160 14.37 6.55 -0.48
N LEU A 161 14.07 5.66 0.49
CA LEU A 161 12.97 5.89 1.45
C LEU A 161 13.25 7.09 2.36
N ASP A 162 14.47 7.23 2.82
CA ASP A 162 14.90 8.34 3.68
C ASP A 162 14.78 9.69 2.95
N SER A 163 15.17 9.73 1.67
CA SER A 163 14.98 10.92 0.82
C SER A 163 13.51 11.31 0.68
N GLU A 164 12.63 10.33 0.49
CA GLU A 164 11.19 10.59 0.38
C GLU A 164 10.60 11.08 1.71
N ILE A 165 10.96 10.47 2.82
CA ILE A 165 10.51 10.88 4.16
C ILE A 165 10.97 12.31 4.49
N ALA A 166 12.18 12.70 4.10
CA ALA A 166 12.68 14.06 4.28
C ALA A 166 11.84 15.09 3.50
N VAL A 167 11.42 14.75 2.27
CA VAL A 167 10.50 15.58 1.47
C VAL A 167 9.12 15.68 2.14
N LEU A 168 8.59 14.57 2.67
CA LEU A 168 7.31 14.58 3.38
C LEU A 168 7.36 15.47 4.64
N GLU A 169 8.45 15.39 5.41
CA GLU A 169 8.62 16.25 6.58
C GLU A 169 8.77 17.73 6.19
N GLN A 170 9.49 18.03 5.11
CA GLN A 170 9.60 19.38 4.57
C GLN A 170 8.23 19.96 4.17
N LEU A 171 7.39 19.17 3.51
CA LEU A 171 6.10 19.61 2.99
C LEU A 171 5.01 19.70 4.06
N PHE A 172 4.98 18.73 4.97
CA PHE A 172 3.83 18.53 5.85
C PHE A 172 4.18 18.53 7.34
N GLY A 173 5.47 18.52 7.71
CA GLY A 173 5.92 18.36 9.08
C GLY A 173 5.38 19.43 10.03
N GLN A 174 5.29 20.67 9.59
CA GLN A 174 4.82 21.78 10.41
C GLN A 174 3.35 21.63 10.85
N GLN A 175 2.47 21.15 9.94
CA GLN A 175 1.05 20.96 10.26
C GLN A 175 0.78 19.71 11.11
N LEU A 176 1.78 18.81 11.24
CA LEU A 176 1.68 17.57 12.02
C LEU A 176 2.45 17.62 13.34
N GLN A 177 2.82 18.80 13.82
CA GLN A 177 3.44 18.94 15.14
C GLN A 177 2.51 18.39 16.20
N ASP A 178 3.05 17.59 17.13
CA ASP A 178 2.34 16.96 18.25
C ASP A 178 1.16 16.04 17.84
N CYS A 179 1.10 15.63 16.57
CA CYS A 179 0.06 14.70 16.10
C CYS A 179 0.47 13.25 16.34
N ARG A 180 -0.52 12.44 16.67
CA ARG A 180 -0.46 10.99 16.53
C ARG A 180 -1.01 10.57 15.17
N ILE A 181 -0.62 9.40 14.70
CA ILE A 181 -1.00 8.89 13.37
C ILE A 181 -1.98 7.74 13.50
N GLU A 182 -3.17 7.92 12.95
CA GLU A 182 -4.16 6.87 12.71
C GLU A 182 -4.17 6.49 11.24
N SER A 183 -4.52 5.25 10.92
CA SER A 183 -4.47 4.76 9.55
C SER A 183 -5.58 3.78 9.22
N THR A 184 -6.00 3.83 7.96
CA THR A 184 -6.92 2.86 7.35
C THR A 184 -6.23 2.00 6.31
N VAL A 185 -4.93 2.24 6.07
CA VAL A 185 -4.15 1.58 5.01
C VAL A 185 -3.05 0.70 5.61
N SER A 186 -2.75 -0.38 4.90
CA SER A 186 -1.72 -1.34 5.32
C SER A 186 -0.31 -0.78 5.11
N HIS A 187 0.56 -0.99 6.08
CA HIS A 187 1.99 -0.69 6.01
C HIS A 187 2.79 -1.68 5.14
N GLN A 188 2.15 -2.75 4.62
CA GLN A 188 2.78 -3.68 3.65
C GLN A 188 2.97 -3.02 2.27
N HIS A 189 2.27 -1.93 1.98
CA HIS A 189 2.42 -1.16 0.74
C HIS A 189 3.23 0.12 0.99
N ILE A 190 3.93 0.60 -0.04
CA ILE A 190 4.86 1.74 0.08
C ILE A 190 4.22 2.98 0.72
N TYR A 191 2.97 3.30 0.39
CA TYR A 191 2.27 4.45 0.97
C TYR A 191 2.11 4.31 2.49
N GLY A 192 1.54 3.19 2.95
CA GLY A 192 1.39 2.94 4.38
C GLY A 192 2.74 2.74 5.08
N LEU A 193 3.73 2.11 4.45
CA LEU A 193 5.09 1.98 4.98
C LEU A 193 5.67 3.35 5.34
N LEU A 194 5.58 4.31 4.43
CA LEU A 194 6.13 5.65 4.62
C LEU A 194 5.28 6.48 5.58
N PHE A 195 3.99 6.66 5.28
CA PHE A 195 3.13 7.62 5.98
C PHE A 195 2.67 7.16 7.35
N ARG A 196 2.51 5.85 7.55
CA ARG A 196 2.02 5.29 8.82
C ARG A 196 3.13 4.90 9.78
N VAL A 197 4.31 4.45 9.27
CA VAL A 197 5.35 3.86 10.12
C VAL A 197 6.64 4.66 10.07
N LEU A 198 7.31 4.72 8.92
CA LEU A 198 8.69 5.22 8.87
C LEU A 198 8.78 6.72 9.08
N TRP A 199 7.96 7.52 8.41
CA TRP A 199 7.93 8.97 8.60
C TRP A 199 7.51 9.37 10.03
N PRO A 200 6.44 8.82 10.63
CA PRO A 200 6.12 9.07 12.02
C PRO A 200 7.27 8.79 12.98
N LEU A 201 7.94 7.65 12.86
CA LEU A 201 9.11 7.31 13.69
C LEU A 201 10.24 8.34 13.56
N CYS A 202 10.57 8.75 12.34
CA CYS A 202 11.60 9.75 12.06
C CYS A 202 11.26 11.12 12.65
N ALA A 203 9.99 11.47 12.68
CA ALA A 203 9.49 12.74 13.18
C ALA A 203 9.07 12.72 14.66
N GLY A 204 9.18 11.56 15.33
CA GLY A 204 8.79 11.40 16.73
C GLY A 204 7.28 11.45 16.96
N ARG A 205 6.49 11.00 15.99
CA ARG A 205 5.02 10.89 16.09
C ARG A 205 4.62 9.46 16.42
N ALA A 206 3.78 9.27 17.41
CA ALA A 206 3.25 7.94 17.73
C ALA A 206 2.26 7.49 16.64
N PHE A 207 2.25 6.20 16.31
CA PHE A 207 1.34 5.62 15.31
C PHE A 207 0.49 4.48 15.90
N ALA A 208 -0.72 4.31 15.35
CA ALA A 208 -1.63 3.25 15.76
C ALA A 208 -1.12 1.87 15.32
N GLN A 209 -1.28 0.86 16.20
CA GLN A 209 -0.86 -0.52 15.93
C GLN A 209 -1.72 -1.21 14.89
N THR A 210 -3.02 -0.88 14.83
CA THR A 210 -4.02 -1.51 13.98
C THR A 210 -4.65 -0.52 13.02
N ASN A 211 -5.34 -1.02 11.99
CA ASN A 211 -6.11 -0.18 11.07
C ASN A 211 -7.47 0.19 11.67
N LEU A 212 -7.96 1.37 11.25
CA LEU A 212 -9.37 1.69 11.33
C LEU A 212 -10.06 1.15 10.07
N GLU A 213 -11.10 0.33 10.22
CA GLU A 213 -11.73 -0.37 9.10
C GLU A 213 -13.10 0.22 8.70
N TYR A 214 -13.72 0.96 9.62
CA TYR A 214 -15.07 1.47 9.46
C TYR A 214 -15.13 2.99 9.64
N PRO A 215 -16.01 3.69 8.90
CA PRO A 215 -16.21 5.14 9.03
C PRO A 215 -16.47 5.62 10.46
N GLU A 216 -17.21 4.85 11.24
CA GLU A 216 -17.55 5.17 12.64
C GLU A 216 -16.30 5.23 13.52
N GLN A 217 -15.32 4.36 13.27
CA GLN A 217 -14.04 4.39 13.97
C GLN A 217 -13.25 5.66 13.64
N LEU A 218 -13.28 6.12 12.38
CA LEU A 218 -12.61 7.37 11.99
C LEU A 218 -13.16 8.54 12.82
N VAL A 219 -14.48 8.65 12.90
CA VAL A 219 -15.15 9.71 13.67
C VAL A 219 -14.80 9.64 15.16
N ALA A 220 -14.77 8.41 15.72
CA ALA A 220 -14.45 8.20 17.14
C ALA A 220 -12.98 8.54 17.48
N HIS A 221 -12.05 8.40 16.52
CA HIS A 221 -10.62 8.65 16.70
C HIS A 221 -10.18 10.05 16.23
N ALA A 222 -11.09 10.81 15.62
CA ALA A 222 -10.80 12.17 15.13
C ALA A 222 -10.49 13.12 16.30
N SER A 223 -9.44 13.91 16.12
CA SER A 223 -9.08 15.02 17.03
C SER A 223 -8.11 15.97 16.33
N ASP A 224 -7.98 17.20 16.85
CA ASP A 224 -7.01 18.20 16.39
C ASP A 224 -5.54 17.79 16.55
N HIS A 225 -5.27 16.69 17.27
CA HIS A 225 -3.95 16.10 17.46
C HIS A 225 -3.80 14.75 16.73
N THR A 226 -4.67 14.44 15.78
CA THR A 226 -4.62 13.20 15.01
C THR A 226 -4.51 13.50 13.53
N ALA A 227 -3.52 12.91 12.87
CA ALA A 227 -3.46 12.86 11.41
C ALA A 227 -3.95 11.50 10.91
N LEU A 228 -4.80 11.51 9.89
CA LEU A 228 -5.38 10.31 9.30
C LEU A 228 -4.68 9.96 7.98
N ILE A 229 -4.15 8.74 7.91
CA ILE A 229 -3.61 8.17 6.66
C ILE A 229 -4.66 7.23 6.07
N SER A 230 -5.28 7.64 4.96
CA SER A 230 -6.45 6.95 4.41
C SER A 230 -6.34 6.72 2.89
N SER A 231 -7.39 6.19 2.33
CA SER A 231 -7.53 5.94 0.90
C SER A 231 -8.87 6.47 0.37
N PRO A 232 -8.99 6.71 -0.95
CA PRO A 232 -10.24 7.12 -1.57
C PRO A 232 -11.41 6.17 -1.28
N ALA A 233 -11.12 4.88 -1.17
CA ALA A 233 -12.15 3.87 -0.91
C ALA A 233 -12.85 4.05 0.42
N LEU A 234 -12.12 4.38 1.49
CA LEU A 234 -12.75 4.61 2.78
C LEU A 234 -13.40 5.99 2.85
N LEU A 235 -12.72 7.02 2.30
CA LEU A 235 -13.27 8.38 2.30
C LEU A 235 -14.59 8.50 1.52
N LYS A 236 -14.78 7.71 0.47
CA LYS A 236 -16.06 7.61 -0.27
C LYS A 236 -17.20 6.92 0.50
N ARG A 237 -16.87 6.17 1.56
CA ARG A 237 -17.89 5.49 2.42
C ARG A 237 -18.43 6.39 3.52
N LEU A 238 -17.85 7.57 3.71
CA LEU A 238 -18.35 8.57 4.65
C LEU A 238 -19.72 9.05 4.20
N THR A 239 -20.62 9.29 5.14
CA THR A 239 -21.98 9.81 4.88
C THR A 239 -22.27 11.02 5.76
N SER A 240 -23.28 11.79 5.41
CA SER A 240 -23.73 12.94 6.20
C SER A 240 -24.34 12.57 7.57
N GLU A 241 -24.56 11.28 7.81
CA GLU A 241 -25.04 10.78 9.10
C GLU A 241 -23.92 10.69 10.16
N HIS A 242 -22.65 10.74 9.73
CA HIS A 242 -21.52 10.75 10.64
C HIS A 242 -21.37 12.13 11.29
N HIS A 243 -21.08 12.14 12.60
CA HIS A 243 -20.82 13.37 13.32
C HIS A 243 -19.54 14.03 12.81
N SER A 244 -19.57 15.35 12.65
CA SER A 244 -18.38 16.13 12.31
C SER A 244 -17.38 16.12 13.47
N SER A 245 -16.13 15.76 13.19
CA SER A 245 -15.03 15.75 14.13
C SER A 245 -13.73 16.09 13.40
N PRO A 246 -12.96 17.10 13.87
CA PRO A 246 -11.78 17.54 13.14
C PRO A 246 -10.64 16.54 13.22
N PHE A 247 -9.85 16.44 12.13
CA PHE A 247 -8.50 15.91 12.14
C PHE A 247 -7.49 17.05 11.98
N ALA A 248 -6.27 16.89 12.48
CA ALA A 248 -5.18 17.83 12.19
C ALA A 248 -4.83 17.85 10.70
N SER A 249 -4.85 16.69 10.07
CA SER A 249 -4.66 16.51 8.63
C SER A 249 -5.23 15.18 8.17
N VAL A 250 -5.61 15.10 6.90
CA VAL A 250 -6.07 13.87 6.24
C VAL A 250 -5.24 13.65 4.97
N PHE A 251 -4.66 12.47 4.83
CA PHE A 251 -3.92 12.06 3.62
C PHE A 251 -4.68 10.98 2.88
N SER A 252 -4.60 11.00 1.56
CA SER A 252 -5.22 10.02 0.66
C SER A 252 -4.27 9.66 -0.46
N SER A 253 -4.08 8.38 -0.73
CA SER A 253 -3.30 7.88 -1.85
C SER A 253 -3.81 6.50 -2.31
N GLY A 254 -3.17 5.93 -3.34
CA GLY A 254 -3.51 4.60 -3.85
C GLY A 254 -4.63 4.59 -4.88
N GLY A 255 -5.33 5.69 -5.12
CA GLY A 255 -6.38 5.80 -6.13
C GLY A 255 -6.84 7.24 -6.33
N PRO A 256 -7.70 7.51 -7.32
CA PRO A 256 -8.28 8.83 -7.51
C PRO A 256 -9.37 9.10 -6.45
N LEU A 257 -9.30 10.24 -5.79
CA LEU A 257 -10.37 10.75 -4.95
C LEU A 257 -11.26 11.69 -5.80
N SER A 258 -12.59 11.49 -5.79
CA SER A 258 -13.48 12.40 -6.48
C SER A 258 -13.57 13.74 -5.73
N TYR A 259 -13.90 14.81 -6.45
CA TYR A 259 -14.06 16.13 -5.84
C TYR A 259 -15.15 16.13 -4.76
N GLU A 260 -16.27 15.46 -5.03
CA GLU A 260 -17.38 15.32 -4.08
C GLU A 260 -16.92 14.63 -2.78
N ALA A 261 -16.16 13.54 -2.89
CA ALA A 261 -15.64 12.82 -1.71
C ALA A 261 -14.61 13.67 -0.94
N ALA A 262 -13.79 14.47 -1.63
CA ALA A 262 -12.86 15.38 -0.99
C ALA A 262 -13.59 16.49 -0.21
N MET A 263 -14.64 17.09 -0.80
CA MET A 263 -15.45 18.12 -0.14
C MET A 263 -16.29 17.54 1.00
N HIS A 264 -16.76 16.31 0.88
CA HIS A 264 -17.47 15.65 1.96
C HIS A 264 -16.53 15.37 3.15
N ALA A 265 -15.33 14.87 2.89
CA ALA A 265 -14.31 14.72 3.93
C ALA A 265 -13.96 16.06 4.59
N GLN A 266 -13.85 17.15 3.82
CA GLN A 266 -13.65 18.50 4.36
C GLN A 266 -14.77 18.91 5.32
N THR A 267 -16.01 18.63 4.96
CA THR A 267 -17.17 18.96 5.80
C THR A 267 -17.16 18.19 7.12
N LEU A 268 -16.81 16.90 7.09
CA LEU A 268 -16.78 16.03 8.26
C LEU A 268 -15.55 16.26 9.16
N PHE A 269 -14.39 16.45 8.56
CA PHE A 269 -13.12 16.45 9.28
C PHE A 269 -12.45 17.83 9.36
N SER A 270 -13.12 18.88 8.83
CA SER A 270 -12.58 20.26 8.77
C SER A 270 -11.25 20.36 7.99
N GLN A 271 -10.93 19.34 7.18
CA GLN A 271 -9.70 19.23 6.40
C GLN A 271 -10.00 18.71 5.00
N THR A 272 -9.57 19.44 3.98
CA THR A 272 -9.49 18.88 2.62
C THR A 272 -8.36 17.87 2.58
N PRO A 273 -8.59 16.62 2.13
CA PRO A 273 -7.53 15.63 2.09
C PRO A 273 -6.36 16.04 1.19
N TRP A 274 -5.13 15.84 1.68
CA TRP A 274 -3.94 15.83 0.86
C TRP A 274 -3.91 14.56 0.04
N GLU A 275 -4.05 14.66 -1.27
CA GLU A 275 -3.82 13.55 -2.16
C GLU A 275 -2.34 13.46 -2.52
N VAL A 276 -1.78 12.24 -2.48
CA VAL A 276 -0.41 11.94 -2.89
C VAL A 276 -0.43 11.02 -4.09
N PHE A 277 0.21 11.46 -5.17
CA PHE A 277 0.36 10.70 -6.42
C PHE A 277 1.74 10.08 -6.50
N GLY A 278 1.78 8.79 -6.81
CA GLY A 278 3.00 8.01 -6.93
C GLY A 278 2.72 6.52 -7.09
N SER A 279 3.78 5.74 -7.10
CA SER A 279 3.74 4.27 -7.17
C SER A 279 4.89 3.67 -6.37
N THR A 280 4.91 2.34 -6.19
CA THR A 280 6.04 1.67 -5.54
C THR A 280 7.34 1.90 -6.29
N GLU A 281 7.28 1.94 -7.62
CA GLU A 281 8.44 2.18 -8.48
C GLU A 281 8.99 3.59 -8.31
N THR A 282 8.12 4.59 -8.33
CA THR A 282 8.53 6.00 -8.38
C THR A 282 8.73 6.65 -7.01
N GLY A 283 8.11 6.09 -5.95
CA GLY A 283 7.83 6.85 -4.75
C GLY A 283 6.78 7.92 -5.02
N GLY A 284 6.60 8.85 -4.10
CA GLY A 284 5.73 10.01 -4.29
C GLY A 284 6.27 10.95 -5.37
N ILE A 285 5.40 11.38 -6.26
CA ILE A 285 5.70 12.28 -7.38
C ILE A 285 5.16 13.69 -7.12
N ALA A 286 3.91 13.76 -6.64
CA ALA A 286 3.17 15.01 -6.52
C ALA A 286 2.10 14.91 -5.44
N CYS A 287 1.62 16.07 -5.00
CA CYS A 287 0.46 16.18 -4.12
C CYS A 287 -0.50 17.25 -4.60
N ARG A 288 -1.75 17.18 -4.08
CA ARG A 288 -2.73 18.27 -4.24
C ARG A 288 -3.73 18.25 -3.08
N GLN A 289 -4.40 19.37 -2.88
CA GLN A 289 -5.69 19.46 -2.18
C GLN A 289 -6.73 19.99 -3.18
N GLN A 290 -7.84 19.30 -3.32
CA GLN A 290 -8.84 19.69 -4.32
C GLN A 290 -9.65 20.90 -3.85
N HIS A 291 -9.48 22.03 -4.53
CA HIS A 291 -10.32 23.22 -4.36
C HIS A 291 -11.38 23.33 -5.47
N GLN A 292 -11.19 22.60 -6.54
CA GLN A 292 -12.09 22.45 -7.68
C GLN A 292 -11.85 21.10 -8.38
N ALA A 293 -12.79 20.65 -9.18
CA ALA A 293 -12.76 19.31 -9.81
C ALA A 293 -11.48 18.99 -10.61
N ASN A 294 -10.83 20.00 -11.19
CA ASN A 294 -9.62 19.84 -12.00
C ASN A 294 -8.40 20.53 -11.36
N THR A 295 -8.27 20.46 -10.03
CA THR A 295 -7.08 20.96 -9.35
C THR A 295 -5.84 20.22 -9.83
N PRO A 296 -4.81 20.91 -10.38
CA PRO A 296 -3.57 20.27 -10.83
C PRO A 296 -2.80 19.63 -9.68
N TRP A 297 -2.00 18.62 -10.03
CA TRP A 297 -1.02 18.02 -9.14
C TRP A 297 0.23 18.90 -9.09
N GLN A 298 0.72 19.19 -7.89
CA GLN A 298 1.97 19.92 -7.65
C GLN A 298 3.10 18.94 -7.41
N LEU A 299 4.17 19.01 -8.22
CA LEU A 299 5.36 18.15 -8.07
C LEU A 299 6.04 18.32 -6.71
N PHE A 300 6.50 17.24 -6.14
CA PHE A 300 7.38 17.24 -4.97
C PHE A 300 8.70 17.93 -5.27
N PRO A 301 9.35 18.55 -4.27
CA PRO A 301 10.70 19.08 -4.41
C PRO A 301 11.69 18.03 -4.93
N GLY A 302 12.62 18.43 -5.78
CA GLY A 302 13.67 17.55 -6.31
C GLY A 302 13.24 16.56 -7.38
N ILE A 303 11.98 16.63 -7.86
CA ILE A 303 11.49 15.80 -8.97
C ILE A 303 11.45 16.62 -10.25
N ASP A 304 12.11 16.11 -11.30
CA ASP A 304 12.01 16.60 -12.66
C ASP A 304 11.09 15.71 -13.48
N VAL A 305 10.27 16.31 -14.33
CA VAL A 305 9.33 15.59 -15.19
C VAL A 305 9.33 16.10 -16.62
N GLU A 306 9.01 15.22 -17.55
CA GLU A 306 8.69 15.58 -18.93
C GLU A 306 7.67 14.57 -19.48
N LEU A 307 7.06 14.89 -20.62
CA LEU A 307 6.13 13.99 -21.32
C LEU A 307 6.84 13.32 -22.51
N ASN A 308 6.58 12.05 -22.70
CA ASN A 308 6.98 11.35 -23.92
C ASN A 308 6.04 11.67 -25.09
N GLN A 309 6.24 11.03 -26.25
CA GLN A 309 5.42 11.23 -27.46
C GLN A 309 3.94 10.83 -27.30
N GLU A 310 3.64 9.98 -26.31
CA GLU A 310 2.29 9.51 -25.98
C GLU A 310 1.66 10.31 -24.82
N ASN A 311 2.25 11.46 -24.45
CA ASN A 311 1.89 12.27 -23.30
C ASN A 311 1.97 11.52 -21.97
N CYS A 312 2.71 10.41 -21.90
CA CYS A 312 2.96 9.72 -20.65
C CYS A 312 4.11 10.37 -19.87
N LEU A 313 3.90 10.53 -18.56
CA LEU A 313 4.85 11.14 -17.66
C LEU A 313 6.13 10.30 -17.55
N ARG A 314 7.28 10.92 -17.71
CA ARG A 314 8.59 10.36 -17.29
C ARG A 314 9.25 11.29 -16.30
N LEU A 315 10.01 10.73 -15.38
CA LEU A 315 10.57 11.49 -14.27
C LEU A 315 11.98 11.06 -13.88
N ARG A 316 12.73 11.99 -13.32
CA ARG A 316 13.91 11.74 -12.48
C ARG A 316 13.60 12.14 -11.06
N SER A 317 14.02 11.32 -10.12
CA SER A 317 13.66 11.49 -8.72
C SER A 317 14.70 10.86 -7.80
N PRO A 318 15.06 11.50 -6.67
CA PRO A 318 15.92 10.90 -5.64
C PRO A 318 15.26 9.71 -4.94
N HIS A 319 13.96 9.50 -5.15
CA HIS A 319 13.21 8.35 -4.63
C HIS A 319 13.41 7.08 -5.47
N ILE A 320 14.10 7.21 -6.62
CA ILE A 320 14.48 6.11 -7.52
C ILE A 320 16.02 6.16 -7.71
N ASP A 321 16.45 5.92 -8.93
CA ASP A 321 17.77 6.25 -9.42
C ASP A 321 17.72 7.69 -9.95
N GLY A 322 18.32 8.63 -9.23
CA GLY A 322 18.22 10.06 -9.54
C GLY A 322 18.85 10.49 -10.87
N GLU A 323 19.62 9.62 -11.53
CA GLU A 323 20.32 9.93 -12.76
C GLU A 323 19.51 9.59 -14.02
N ASN A 324 18.73 8.51 -13.98
CA ASN A 324 18.01 7.99 -15.13
C ASN A 324 16.54 8.41 -15.17
N TRP A 325 16.04 8.63 -16.40
CA TRP A 325 14.62 8.86 -16.61
C TRP A 325 13.82 7.57 -16.45
N TYR A 326 12.84 7.60 -15.55
CA TYR A 326 11.87 6.52 -15.39
C TYR A 326 10.58 6.84 -16.15
N GLN A 327 10.17 5.94 -17.07
CA GLN A 327 8.94 6.08 -17.83
C GLN A 327 7.76 5.46 -17.09
N THR A 328 6.71 6.23 -16.84
CA THR A 328 5.43 5.73 -16.32
C THR A 328 4.45 5.45 -17.47
N ALA A 329 3.32 4.82 -17.15
CA ALA A 329 2.20 4.68 -18.06
C ALA A 329 1.07 5.70 -17.75
N ASP A 330 1.37 6.72 -16.95
CA ASP A 330 0.39 7.73 -16.55
C ASP A 330 0.35 8.85 -17.60
N GLU A 331 -0.76 8.97 -18.32
CA GLU A 331 -1.01 10.02 -19.31
C GLU A 331 -1.32 11.34 -18.58
N CYS A 332 -0.59 12.39 -18.92
CA CYS A 332 -0.65 13.70 -18.24
C CYS A 332 -0.70 14.86 -19.23
N GLU A 333 -1.16 16.00 -18.75
CA GLU A 333 -1.09 17.30 -19.43
C GLU A 333 -0.39 18.31 -18.51
N MET A 334 0.72 18.88 -18.96
CA MET A 334 1.44 19.89 -18.18
C MET A 334 0.65 21.20 -18.15
N VAL A 335 0.42 21.74 -16.97
CA VAL A 335 -0.22 23.06 -16.75
C VAL A 335 0.85 24.13 -16.56
N SER A 336 1.97 23.78 -15.93
CA SER A 336 3.16 24.60 -15.75
C SER A 336 4.40 23.69 -15.63
N GLU A 337 5.58 24.25 -15.43
CA GLU A 337 6.81 23.48 -15.23
C GLU A 337 6.71 22.50 -14.04
N ARG A 338 5.89 22.81 -13.04
CA ARG A 338 5.77 22.04 -11.81
C ARG A 338 4.37 21.53 -11.51
N GLN A 339 3.43 21.68 -12.48
CA GLN A 339 2.05 21.24 -12.27
C GLN A 339 1.54 20.50 -13.50
N PHE A 340 0.76 19.44 -13.25
CA PHE A 340 0.14 18.65 -14.31
C PHE A 340 -1.27 18.18 -13.94
N LEU A 341 -2.05 17.84 -14.96
CA LEU A 341 -3.32 17.15 -14.86
C LEU A 341 -3.10 15.67 -15.24
N LEU A 342 -3.56 14.76 -14.40
CA LEU A 342 -3.57 13.33 -14.69
C LEU A 342 -4.81 13.02 -15.55
N LYS A 343 -4.62 12.38 -16.72
CA LYS A 343 -5.69 12.02 -17.65
C LYS A 343 -6.11 10.55 -17.50
N GLY A 344 -5.15 9.65 -17.28
CA GLY A 344 -5.42 8.23 -17.15
C GLY A 344 -4.16 7.36 -17.17
N ARG A 345 -4.32 6.09 -17.53
CA ARG A 345 -3.21 5.15 -17.69
C ARG A 345 -3.32 4.41 -19.02
N THR A 346 -2.19 4.16 -19.64
CA THR A 346 -2.08 3.45 -20.93
C THR A 346 -1.93 1.93 -20.75
N ASP A 347 -1.60 1.44 -19.55
CA ASP A 347 -1.48 0.02 -19.22
C ASP A 347 -2.77 -0.55 -18.57
N ARG A 348 -2.84 -1.89 -18.47
CA ARG A 348 -3.99 -2.59 -17.85
C ARG A 348 -3.85 -2.74 -16.32
N VAL A 349 -3.09 -1.87 -15.66
CA VAL A 349 -3.00 -1.80 -14.21
C VAL A 349 -3.90 -0.68 -13.70
N ILE A 350 -4.80 -1.03 -12.82
CA ILE A 350 -5.72 -0.07 -12.18
C ILE A 350 -5.39 0.08 -10.70
N LYS A 351 -5.80 1.19 -10.12
CA LYS A 351 -5.75 1.41 -8.68
C LYS A 351 -7.15 1.22 -8.09
N LEU A 352 -7.31 0.16 -7.29
CA LEU A 352 -8.51 -0.11 -6.51
C LEU A 352 -8.18 0.10 -5.04
N GLU A 353 -8.87 1.05 -4.41
CA GLU A 353 -8.51 1.51 -3.07
C GLU A 353 -7.05 2.00 -3.07
N GLU A 354 -6.20 1.55 -2.14
CA GLU A 354 -4.78 1.87 -2.11
C GLU A 354 -3.90 0.91 -2.92
N LYS A 355 -4.52 -0.11 -3.57
CA LYS A 355 -3.80 -1.22 -4.20
C LYS A 355 -3.76 -1.10 -5.72
N ARG A 356 -2.62 -1.46 -6.29
CA ARG A 356 -2.45 -1.63 -7.73
C ARG A 356 -2.87 -3.03 -8.11
N ILE A 357 -3.86 -3.15 -8.97
CA ILE A 357 -4.39 -4.43 -9.46
C ILE A 357 -4.07 -4.55 -10.94
N SER A 358 -3.34 -5.59 -11.30
CA SER A 358 -3.16 -6.01 -12.69
C SER A 358 -4.39 -6.81 -13.13
N LEU A 359 -5.13 -6.28 -14.08
CA LEU A 359 -6.26 -7.02 -14.66
C LEU A 359 -5.79 -8.31 -15.34
N VAL A 360 -4.58 -8.29 -15.92
CA VAL A 360 -3.95 -9.46 -16.55
C VAL A 360 -3.64 -10.54 -15.51
N GLU A 361 -3.21 -10.16 -14.30
CA GLU A 361 -3.00 -11.13 -13.22
C GLU A 361 -4.31 -11.81 -12.82
N VAL A 362 -5.38 -11.03 -12.65
CA VAL A 362 -6.69 -11.60 -12.29
C VAL A 362 -7.18 -12.56 -13.39
N GLU A 363 -7.04 -12.20 -14.67
CA GLU A 363 -7.34 -13.07 -15.80
C GLU A 363 -6.51 -14.35 -15.76
N LYS A 364 -5.19 -14.25 -15.56
CA LYS A 364 -4.31 -15.41 -15.44
C LYS A 364 -4.75 -16.38 -14.35
N ARG A 365 -5.18 -15.85 -13.18
CA ARG A 365 -5.68 -16.72 -12.08
C ARG A 365 -7.02 -17.38 -12.42
N LEU A 366 -7.89 -16.69 -13.18
CA LEU A 366 -9.12 -17.29 -13.71
C LEU A 366 -8.80 -18.38 -14.73
N ASP A 367 -7.98 -18.08 -15.71
CA ASP A 367 -7.62 -18.99 -16.83
C ASP A 367 -6.79 -20.20 -16.36
N HIS A 368 -6.20 -20.14 -15.16
CA HIS A 368 -5.49 -21.27 -14.54
C HIS A 368 -6.43 -22.36 -14.00
N LEU A 369 -7.72 -22.07 -13.89
CA LEU A 369 -8.70 -23.05 -13.43
C LEU A 369 -9.15 -23.94 -14.61
N ASP A 370 -9.02 -25.25 -14.51
CA ASP A 370 -9.31 -26.26 -15.55
C ASP A 370 -10.73 -26.14 -16.16
N TRP A 371 -11.62 -25.44 -15.50
CA TRP A 371 -13.02 -25.22 -15.88
C TRP A 371 -13.27 -23.85 -16.55
N ILE A 372 -12.24 -23.02 -16.70
CA ILE A 372 -12.26 -21.76 -17.45
C ILE A 372 -11.33 -21.88 -18.66
N ASN A 373 -11.85 -21.57 -19.83
CA ASN A 373 -11.09 -21.59 -21.08
C ASN A 373 -10.43 -20.24 -21.36
N GLU A 374 -11.16 -19.16 -21.11
CA GLU A 374 -10.70 -17.80 -21.33
C GLU A 374 -11.46 -16.84 -20.43
N SER A 375 -10.81 -15.77 -20.02
CA SER A 375 -11.45 -14.71 -19.25
C SER A 375 -11.04 -13.32 -19.70
N VAL A 376 -11.90 -12.35 -19.40
CA VAL A 376 -11.58 -10.92 -19.50
C VAL A 376 -12.11 -10.20 -18.28
N VAL A 377 -11.25 -9.40 -17.67
CA VAL A 377 -11.58 -8.61 -16.47
C VAL A 377 -11.54 -7.14 -16.84
N ILE A 378 -12.60 -6.43 -16.45
CA ILE A 378 -12.69 -4.99 -16.63
C ILE A 378 -13.10 -4.29 -15.32
N PRO A 379 -12.64 -3.06 -15.09
CA PRO A 379 -13.15 -2.23 -14.00
C PRO A 379 -14.51 -1.67 -14.38
N MET A 380 -15.44 -1.65 -13.44
CA MET A 380 -16.74 -0.98 -13.60
C MET A 380 -17.06 -0.15 -12.35
N THR A 381 -17.64 1.02 -12.55
CA THR A 381 -18.15 1.84 -11.45
C THR A 381 -19.60 1.47 -11.19
N GLU A 382 -19.89 1.00 -9.97
CA GLU A 382 -21.24 0.69 -9.49
C GLU A 382 -21.52 1.52 -8.24
N SER A 383 -22.56 2.33 -8.27
CA SER A 383 -22.94 3.20 -7.13
C SER A 383 -21.72 3.94 -6.54
N ASP A 384 -20.96 4.63 -7.39
CA ASP A 384 -19.73 5.38 -7.05
C ASP A 384 -18.53 4.54 -6.55
N ARG A 385 -18.63 3.22 -6.60
CA ARG A 385 -17.54 2.31 -6.24
C ARG A 385 -16.97 1.64 -7.48
N LEU A 386 -15.64 1.77 -7.67
CA LEU A 386 -14.93 1.00 -8.68
C LEU A 386 -14.83 -0.45 -8.21
N THR A 387 -15.26 -1.39 -9.06
CA THR A 387 -15.21 -2.84 -8.80
C THR A 387 -14.71 -3.57 -10.04
N LEU A 388 -14.30 -4.83 -9.87
CA LEU A 388 -13.98 -5.69 -11.00
C LEU A 388 -15.18 -6.56 -11.38
N VAL A 389 -15.37 -6.73 -12.69
CA VAL A 389 -16.30 -7.69 -13.27
C VAL A 389 -15.56 -8.56 -14.29
N ALA A 390 -16.00 -9.81 -14.48
CA ALA A 390 -15.34 -10.74 -15.39
C ALA A 390 -16.35 -11.42 -16.32
N ALA A 391 -16.08 -11.38 -17.63
CA ALA A 391 -16.70 -12.27 -18.60
C ALA A 391 -15.79 -13.50 -18.76
N ILE A 392 -16.38 -14.70 -18.73
CA ILE A 392 -15.66 -15.97 -18.76
C ILE A 392 -16.25 -16.92 -19.82
N VAL A 393 -15.37 -17.63 -20.50
CA VAL A 393 -15.70 -18.75 -21.35
C VAL A 393 -15.40 -20.03 -20.57
N LEU A 394 -16.40 -20.89 -20.43
CA LEU A 394 -16.23 -22.15 -19.69
C LEU A 394 -15.73 -23.26 -20.62
N THR A 395 -14.93 -24.17 -20.06
CA THR A 395 -14.66 -25.46 -20.69
C THR A 395 -15.92 -26.36 -20.60
N SER A 396 -15.90 -27.50 -21.25
CA SER A 396 -16.97 -28.51 -21.09
C SER A 396 -17.11 -28.97 -19.64
N ALA A 397 -16.00 -29.13 -18.93
CA ALA A 397 -15.98 -29.45 -17.48
C ALA A 397 -16.58 -28.31 -16.64
N GLY A 398 -16.27 -27.05 -16.97
CA GLY A 398 -16.82 -25.86 -16.33
C GLY A 398 -18.33 -25.75 -16.53
N THR A 399 -18.82 -26.02 -17.74
CA THR A 399 -20.24 -26.00 -18.08
C THR A 399 -21.00 -27.10 -17.29
N ALA A 400 -20.46 -28.31 -17.23
CA ALA A 400 -21.02 -29.39 -16.42
C ALA A 400 -21.10 -29.02 -14.94
N LYS A 401 -20.01 -28.44 -14.40
CA LYS A 401 -19.91 -28.00 -13.02
C LYS A 401 -20.91 -26.86 -12.68
N LEU A 402 -21.11 -25.91 -13.60
CA LEU A 402 -22.10 -24.84 -13.45
C LEU A 402 -23.54 -25.41 -13.41
N ASN A 403 -23.83 -26.38 -14.27
CA ASN A 403 -25.16 -27.03 -14.32
C ASN A 403 -25.45 -27.84 -13.05
N ASP A 404 -24.44 -28.53 -12.53
CA ASP A 404 -24.57 -29.38 -11.33
C ASP A 404 -24.73 -28.53 -10.04
N LEU A 405 -23.89 -27.53 -9.86
CA LEU A 405 -23.88 -26.71 -8.65
C LEU A 405 -24.93 -25.58 -8.66
N GLY A 406 -25.33 -25.13 -9.83
CA GLY A 406 -26.11 -23.91 -10.02
C GLY A 406 -25.28 -22.63 -9.85
N LYS A 407 -25.77 -21.52 -10.40
CA LYS A 407 -25.01 -20.23 -10.47
C LYS A 407 -24.48 -19.76 -9.12
N GLY A 408 -25.29 -19.79 -8.06
CA GLY A 408 -24.89 -19.24 -6.76
C GLY A 408 -23.69 -19.97 -6.15
N LYS A 409 -23.75 -21.32 -6.08
CA LYS A 409 -22.65 -22.14 -5.53
C LYS A 409 -21.40 -22.08 -6.42
N PHE A 410 -21.59 -22.06 -7.76
CA PHE A 410 -20.48 -21.94 -8.68
C PHE A 410 -19.67 -20.63 -8.48
N TRP A 411 -20.35 -19.48 -8.32
CA TRP A 411 -19.67 -18.23 -8.07
C TRP A 411 -18.99 -18.17 -6.71
N LEU A 412 -19.59 -18.77 -5.69
CA LEU A 412 -18.96 -18.89 -4.37
C LEU A 412 -17.67 -19.72 -4.44
N MET A 413 -17.71 -20.84 -5.14
CA MET A 413 -16.55 -21.70 -5.34
C MET A 413 -15.45 -20.95 -6.12
N LEU A 414 -15.79 -20.28 -7.25
CA LEU A 414 -14.87 -19.50 -8.04
C LEU A 414 -14.14 -18.44 -7.20
N ARG A 415 -14.89 -17.70 -6.39
CA ARG A 415 -14.30 -16.73 -5.46
C ARG A 415 -13.43 -17.38 -4.40
N GLY A 416 -13.79 -18.58 -3.95
CA GLY A 416 -12.99 -19.36 -3.00
C GLY A 416 -11.63 -19.72 -3.56
N GLU A 417 -11.58 -20.19 -4.82
CA GLU A 417 -10.32 -20.49 -5.52
C GLU A 417 -9.47 -19.23 -5.71
N LEU A 418 -10.07 -18.13 -6.15
CA LEU A 418 -9.34 -16.87 -6.34
C LEU A 418 -8.80 -16.29 -5.04
N ARG A 419 -9.47 -16.50 -3.90
CA ARG A 419 -9.00 -16.04 -2.58
C ARG A 419 -7.71 -16.70 -2.11
N GLN A 420 -7.31 -17.80 -2.70
CA GLN A 420 -6.03 -18.44 -2.41
C GLN A 420 -4.84 -17.61 -2.95
N TRP A 421 -5.09 -16.81 -3.99
CA TRP A 421 -4.07 -16.07 -4.74
C TRP A 421 -4.21 -14.55 -4.62
N LEU A 422 -5.44 -14.06 -4.63
CA LEU A 422 -5.76 -12.66 -4.76
C LEU A 422 -6.32 -12.10 -3.47
N GLU A 423 -6.02 -10.85 -3.20
CA GLU A 423 -6.69 -10.12 -2.15
C GLU A 423 -8.17 -9.89 -2.48
N PRO A 424 -9.05 -9.79 -1.48
CA PRO A 424 -10.50 -9.68 -1.68
C PRO A 424 -10.91 -8.56 -2.65
N ILE A 425 -10.18 -7.46 -2.67
CA ILE A 425 -10.43 -6.30 -3.54
C ILE A 425 -10.19 -6.59 -5.02
N ALA A 426 -9.25 -7.50 -5.33
CA ALA A 426 -8.89 -7.89 -6.69
C ALA A 426 -9.81 -8.98 -7.27
N ILE A 427 -10.72 -9.53 -6.47
CA ILE A 427 -11.64 -10.59 -6.92
C ILE A 427 -12.86 -9.97 -7.59
N PRO A 428 -13.19 -10.34 -8.85
CA PRO A 428 -14.36 -9.81 -9.53
C PRO A 428 -15.65 -10.04 -8.74
N ARG A 429 -16.50 -9.02 -8.67
CA ARG A 429 -17.77 -9.08 -7.92
C ARG A 429 -18.89 -9.71 -8.75
N ARG A 430 -18.88 -9.50 -10.05
CA ARG A 430 -19.86 -10.02 -10.99
C ARG A 430 -19.19 -10.81 -12.09
N TYR A 431 -19.86 -11.86 -12.53
CA TYR A 431 -19.40 -12.72 -13.61
C TYR A 431 -20.47 -12.88 -14.66
N ARG A 432 -20.08 -13.00 -15.92
CA ARG A 432 -20.92 -13.40 -17.05
C ARG A 432 -20.27 -14.56 -17.78
N VAL A 433 -21.03 -15.63 -18.01
CA VAL A 433 -20.62 -16.71 -18.90
C VAL A 433 -21.01 -16.30 -20.32
N VAL A 434 -20.04 -16.35 -21.22
CA VAL A 434 -20.19 -16.05 -22.64
C VAL A 434 -19.67 -17.22 -23.46
N SER A 435 -20.13 -17.33 -24.69
CA SER A 435 -19.63 -18.35 -25.63
C SER A 435 -18.23 -18.01 -26.17
N GLU A 436 -17.96 -16.72 -26.31
CA GLU A 436 -16.67 -16.18 -26.75
C GLU A 436 -16.47 -14.76 -26.20
N ILE A 437 -15.21 -14.33 -26.03
CA ILE A 437 -14.88 -12.95 -25.66
C ILE A 437 -15.03 -12.06 -26.92
N PRO A 438 -15.76 -10.93 -26.83
CA PRO A 438 -15.92 -10.01 -27.95
C PRO A 438 -14.58 -9.43 -28.43
N LEU A 439 -14.23 -9.75 -29.71
CA LEU A 439 -13.01 -9.27 -30.35
C LEU A 439 -13.37 -8.52 -31.66
N ASN A 440 -12.51 -7.56 -32.02
CA ASN A 440 -12.61 -6.93 -33.35
C ASN A 440 -11.94 -7.82 -34.43
N SER A 441 -12.01 -7.39 -35.70
CA SER A 441 -11.39 -8.09 -36.83
C SER A 441 -9.86 -8.26 -36.75
N GLN A 442 -9.20 -7.54 -35.84
CA GLN A 442 -7.76 -7.60 -35.55
C GLN A 442 -7.41 -8.40 -34.28
N GLY A 443 -8.40 -9.08 -33.69
CA GLY A 443 -8.23 -9.83 -32.48
C GLY A 443 -8.09 -8.97 -31.18
N LYS A 444 -8.39 -7.67 -31.25
CA LYS A 444 -8.40 -6.80 -30.05
C LYS A 444 -9.74 -6.88 -29.34
N ARG A 445 -9.70 -6.94 -28.01
CA ARG A 445 -10.89 -6.97 -27.14
C ARG A 445 -11.74 -5.71 -27.31
N LEU A 446 -13.04 -5.88 -27.47
CA LEU A 446 -14.03 -4.79 -27.63
C LEU A 446 -14.57 -4.40 -26.24
N THR A 447 -13.86 -3.54 -25.51
CA THR A 447 -14.18 -3.15 -24.13
C THR A 447 -15.63 -2.69 -23.97
N ASN A 448 -16.16 -1.86 -24.88
CA ASN A 448 -17.54 -1.38 -24.82
C ASN A 448 -18.58 -2.52 -24.92
N GLN A 449 -18.32 -3.56 -25.72
CA GLN A 449 -19.22 -4.71 -25.83
C GLN A 449 -19.13 -5.58 -24.57
N ILE A 450 -17.92 -5.70 -23.98
CA ILE A 450 -17.73 -6.42 -22.73
C ILE A 450 -18.45 -5.70 -21.58
N GLU A 451 -18.39 -4.37 -21.52
CA GLU A 451 -19.13 -3.56 -20.53
C GLU A 451 -20.63 -3.77 -20.64
N GLN A 452 -21.18 -3.79 -21.88
CA GLN A 452 -22.61 -4.01 -22.13
C GLN A 452 -23.13 -5.34 -21.58
N LEU A 453 -22.27 -6.37 -21.41
CA LEU A 453 -22.69 -7.65 -20.80
C LEU A 453 -23.12 -7.50 -19.34
N PHE A 454 -22.77 -6.41 -18.70
CA PHE A 454 -22.99 -6.17 -17.25
C PHE A 454 -24.06 -5.12 -16.96
N HIS A 455 -24.55 -4.45 -17.98
CA HIS A 455 -25.73 -3.58 -17.93
C HIS A 455 -26.99 -4.37 -18.33
#